data_524b34d36db4d2d5a224747b5f74159e
#
_entry.id   524b34d36db4d2d5a224747b5f74159e
#
_cell.length_a   1.000
_cell.length_b   1.000
_cell.length_c   1.000
_cell.angle_alpha   90.00
_cell.angle_beta   90.00
_cell.angle_gamma   90.00
#
_symmetry.space_group_name_H-M   'P 1'
#
loop_
_entity.id
_entity.type
_entity.pdbx_description
1 polymer ?
#
loop_
_entity_poly.entity_id
_entity_poly.type
_entity_poly.pdbx_seq_one_letter_code
_entity_poly.pdbx_strand_id
1 'polypeptide(L)'
;TNGLGGYSSLSVIGSLARGDQALLMSAQKAPNVRRHLISNLLETFSMDGTDYVLTSQRMMNQPDLEGFRYLDSFSYDKIPTWTYRIGDVVISKRMVMVHGENTVALQYNIHSEQKHQCRLTLTPMLRFSPKKEEFCEKQQITVNIEQDNLYRIKGAEDVLYVAANAQIQEEPSHLFGPMYFSQDERDGREKQGRTVCTHSYISETETGEIQNDINVILSTKPYTYHEGLFDELLHSRQAYEEALLKKANLTSEIGRQLVLGADAYVVDRESTQGKSIIAGYPFFEDWGRYDDRTGRNYSGHRQTGRM
;
A
#
# COMPACT_ATOMS: atom_id res chain seq x y z
N THR A 1 3.59 7.38 2.88
CA THR A 1 3.61 8.31 1.74
C THR A 1 4.93 8.22 0.99
N ASN A 2 4.93 8.61 -0.28
CA ASN A 2 6.09 8.45 -1.16
C ASN A 2 6.76 9.76 -1.61
N GLY A 3 6.35 10.90 -1.08
CA GLY A 3 6.88 12.21 -1.51
C GLY A 3 6.39 12.70 -2.88
N LEU A 4 5.59 11.91 -3.60
CA LEU A 4 4.97 12.27 -4.88
C LEU A 4 3.47 12.58 -4.75
N GLY A 5 2.88 12.38 -3.57
CA GLY A 5 1.44 12.45 -3.34
C GLY A 5 0.73 11.09 -3.35
N GLY A 6 1.45 10.02 -3.70
CA GLY A 6 0.99 8.65 -3.53
C GLY A 6 1.10 8.19 -2.08
N TYR A 7 0.31 7.17 -1.72
CA TYR A 7 0.28 6.66 -0.35
C TYR A 7 -0.18 5.21 -0.27
N SER A 8 0.17 4.59 0.86
CA SER A 8 -0.46 3.38 1.37
C SER A 8 -1.14 3.72 2.70
N SER A 9 -2.41 3.39 2.84
CA SER A 9 -3.21 3.75 4.02
C SER A 9 -4.19 2.63 4.35
N LEU A 10 -3.87 1.90 5.41
CA LEU A 10 -4.71 0.85 5.98
C LEU A 10 -4.91 1.14 7.48
N SER A 11 -5.90 0.53 8.10
CA SER A 11 -6.02 0.55 9.57
C SER A 11 -4.98 -0.38 10.21
N VAL A 12 -4.81 -0.28 11.54
CA VAL A 12 -3.90 -1.17 12.29
C VAL A 12 -4.23 -2.65 12.09
N ILE A 13 -5.50 -3.01 11.93
CA ILE A 13 -5.92 -4.38 11.62
C ILE A 13 -5.87 -4.70 10.12
N GLY A 14 -5.30 -3.83 9.31
CA GLY A 14 -5.18 -4.03 7.85
C GLY A 14 -6.47 -3.82 7.05
N SER A 15 -7.57 -3.35 7.66
CA SER A 15 -8.84 -3.14 6.96
C SER A 15 -8.99 -1.73 6.40
N LEU A 16 -9.89 -1.60 5.43
CA LEU A 16 -10.32 -0.33 4.85
C LEU A 16 -11.56 0.18 5.59
N ALA A 17 -11.49 1.40 6.11
CA ALA A 17 -12.61 2.10 6.73
C ALA A 17 -13.12 3.25 5.84
N ARG A 18 -12.45 3.51 4.71
CA ARG A 18 -12.76 4.53 3.72
C ARG A 18 -12.47 4.04 2.30
N GLY A 19 -13.27 4.49 1.33
CA GLY A 19 -13.09 4.16 -0.08
C GLY A 19 -11.80 4.74 -0.69
N ASP A 20 -11.27 5.82 -0.12
CA ASP A 20 -10.00 6.42 -0.53
C ASP A 20 -8.76 5.82 0.16
N GLN A 21 -8.92 4.87 1.07
CA GLN A 21 -7.80 4.07 1.59
C GLN A 21 -7.39 3.02 0.57
N ALA A 22 -6.10 2.76 0.48
CA ALA A 22 -5.53 1.83 -0.48
C ALA A 22 -4.23 1.23 0.04
N LEU A 23 -3.92 0.00 -0.36
CA LEU A 23 -2.58 -0.55 -0.24
C LEU A 23 -1.62 0.19 -1.18
N LEU A 24 -2.07 0.54 -2.40
CA LEU A 24 -1.31 1.39 -3.31
C LEU A 24 -2.22 2.41 -4.01
N MET A 25 -2.14 3.65 -3.55
CA MET A 25 -2.61 4.84 -4.26
C MET A 25 -1.40 5.47 -4.94
N SER A 26 -1.33 5.43 -6.26
CA SER A 26 -0.23 6.02 -7.02
C SER A 26 -0.49 7.48 -7.36
N ALA A 27 0.57 8.28 -7.49
CA ALA A 27 0.53 9.63 -8.06
C ALA A 27 1.19 9.60 -9.44
N GLN A 28 0.40 9.67 -10.50
CA GLN A 28 0.91 9.63 -11.89
C GLN A 28 1.47 10.98 -12.34
N LYS A 29 0.84 12.08 -11.89
CA LYS A 29 1.38 13.44 -11.99
C LYS A 29 1.37 14.05 -10.61
N ALA A 30 2.55 14.22 -10.05
CA ALA A 30 2.72 14.69 -8.68
C ALA A 30 2.19 16.12 -8.49
N PRO A 31 1.41 16.39 -7.44
CA PRO A 31 0.94 15.45 -6.43
C PRO A 31 -0.52 14.99 -6.62
N ASN A 32 -1.28 15.52 -7.57
CA ASN A 32 -2.74 15.52 -7.53
C ASN A 32 -3.40 14.47 -8.44
N VAL A 33 -2.75 14.05 -9.53
CA VAL A 33 -3.31 13.01 -10.39
C VAL A 33 -3.05 11.66 -9.77
N ARG A 34 -4.00 11.20 -8.94
CA ARG A 34 -3.89 9.96 -8.18
C ARG A 34 -4.76 8.87 -8.78
N ARG A 35 -4.21 7.65 -8.80
CA ARG A 35 -4.88 6.43 -9.28
C ARG A 35 -4.90 5.39 -8.16
N HIS A 36 -6.09 4.86 -7.88
CA HIS A 36 -6.29 3.78 -6.95
C HIS A 36 -6.01 2.46 -7.67
N LEU A 37 -4.84 1.88 -7.45
CA LEU A 37 -4.42 0.66 -8.15
C LEU A 37 -4.87 -0.60 -7.40
N ILE A 38 -4.53 -0.70 -6.12
CA ILE A 38 -4.87 -1.83 -5.26
C ILE A 38 -5.48 -1.31 -3.96
N SER A 39 -6.68 -1.78 -3.65
CA SER A 39 -7.33 -1.47 -2.37
C SER A 39 -6.65 -2.20 -1.20
N ASN A 40 -6.45 -3.51 -1.34
CA ASN A 40 -5.79 -4.38 -0.35
C ASN A 40 -5.36 -5.70 -1.01
N LEU A 41 -4.78 -6.60 -0.22
CA LEU A 41 -4.65 -8.01 -0.54
C LEU A 41 -5.67 -8.81 0.28
N LEU A 42 -6.34 -9.76 -0.35
CA LEU A 42 -7.02 -10.83 0.37
C LEU A 42 -5.96 -11.88 0.67
N GLU A 43 -5.65 -12.03 1.95
CA GLU A 43 -4.57 -12.87 2.47
C GLU A 43 -5.19 -14.12 3.12
N THR A 44 -4.90 -15.28 2.56
CA THR A 44 -5.32 -16.57 3.12
C THR A 44 -4.08 -17.41 3.42
N PHE A 45 -3.98 -17.85 4.65
CA PHE A 45 -2.95 -18.78 5.10
C PHE A 45 -3.57 -20.15 5.31
N SER A 46 -2.98 -21.17 4.68
CA SER A 46 -3.38 -22.56 4.88
C SER A 46 -2.30 -23.28 5.66
N MET A 47 -2.68 -24.02 6.69
CA MET A 47 -1.80 -24.87 7.50
C MET A 47 -2.40 -26.27 7.58
N ASP A 48 -1.66 -27.25 7.11
CA ASP A 48 -2.05 -28.66 7.12
C ASP A 48 -3.45 -28.93 6.53
N GLY A 49 -3.79 -28.16 5.47
CA GLY A 49 -5.08 -28.25 4.76
C GLY A 49 -6.23 -27.45 5.38
N THR A 50 -5.99 -26.67 6.42
CA THR A 50 -6.98 -25.77 7.03
C THR A 50 -6.67 -24.31 6.65
N ASP A 51 -7.68 -23.60 6.15
CA ASP A 51 -7.57 -22.22 5.70
C ASP A 51 -7.91 -21.20 6.82
N TYR A 52 -7.11 -20.16 6.91
CA TYR A 52 -7.25 -19.03 7.83
C TYR A 52 -7.17 -17.72 7.03
N VAL A 53 -8.25 -16.96 7.01
CA VAL A 53 -8.27 -15.65 6.34
C VAL A 53 -7.64 -14.62 7.26
N LEU A 54 -6.48 -14.06 6.88
CA LEU A 54 -5.76 -13.06 7.68
C LEU A 54 -6.25 -11.63 7.42
N THR A 55 -6.93 -11.41 6.29
CA THR A 55 -7.50 -10.11 5.94
C THR A 55 -8.67 -9.78 6.86
N SER A 56 -8.70 -8.54 7.35
CA SER A 56 -9.84 -7.97 8.07
C SER A 56 -10.57 -6.99 7.17
N GLN A 57 -11.89 -7.14 7.00
CA GLN A 57 -12.70 -6.18 6.26
C GLN A 57 -14.17 -6.27 6.66
N ARG A 58 -14.78 -5.13 6.96
CA ARG A 58 -16.23 -5.06 7.15
C ARG A 58 -16.93 -5.12 5.80
N MET A 59 -18.00 -5.89 5.74
CA MET A 59 -18.73 -6.16 4.52
C MET A 59 -20.18 -5.67 4.61
N MET A 60 -20.78 -5.35 3.45
CA MET A 60 -22.20 -5.06 3.37
C MET A 60 -22.97 -6.33 3.01
N ASN A 61 -24.00 -6.64 3.80
CA ASN A 61 -24.94 -7.73 3.54
C ASN A 61 -24.33 -9.15 3.44
N GLN A 62 -23.15 -9.33 4.00
CA GLN A 62 -22.46 -10.62 4.11
C GLN A 62 -21.54 -10.61 5.35
N PRO A 63 -21.07 -11.78 5.84
CA PRO A 63 -20.18 -11.84 6.98
C PRO A 63 -18.90 -11.03 6.79
N ASP A 64 -18.45 -10.36 7.84
CA ASP A 64 -17.17 -9.66 7.87
C ASP A 64 -16.01 -10.64 7.76
N LEU A 65 -14.90 -10.20 7.15
CA LEU A 65 -13.62 -10.89 7.24
C LEU A 65 -12.96 -10.49 8.56
N GLU A 66 -12.69 -11.45 9.41
CA GLU A 66 -12.26 -11.23 10.80
C GLU A 66 -10.80 -11.64 11.04
N GLY A 67 -9.91 -11.42 10.10
CA GLY A 67 -8.48 -11.77 10.21
C GLY A 67 -7.79 -11.17 11.44
N PHE A 68 -8.34 -10.08 11.99
CA PHE A 68 -7.87 -9.50 13.27
C PHE A 68 -7.90 -10.51 14.45
N ARG A 69 -8.69 -11.58 14.37
CA ARG A 69 -8.72 -12.64 15.38
C ARG A 69 -7.40 -13.40 15.49
N TYR A 70 -6.62 -13.40 14.44
CA TYR A 70 -5.28 -14.02 14.39
C TYR A 70 -4.17 -13.02 14.62
N LEU A 71 -4.47 -11.70 14.67
CA LEU A 71 -3.49 -10.65 14.89
C LEU A 71 -3.04 -10.64 16.34
N ASP A 72 -1.79 -11.05 16.58
CA ASP A 72 -1.16 -11.09 17.90
C ASP A 72 -0.64 -9.69 18.30
N SER A 73 0.03 -9.01 17.36
CA SER A 73 0.58 -7.68 17.62
C SER A 73 0.74 -6.84 16.34
N PHE A 74 0.79 -5.53 16.54
CA PHE A 74 1.18 -4.53 15.55
C PHE A 74 2.23 -3.63 16.14
N SER A 75 3.30 -3.38 15.41
CA SER A 75 4.33 -2.41 15.78
C SER A 75 4.64 -1.48 14.61
N TYR A 76 5.10 -0.28 14.94
CA TYR A 76 5.62 0.68 13.98
C TYR A 76 6.95 1.21 14.51
N ASP A 77 8.00 0.42 14.29
CA ASP A 77 9.39 0.84 14.46
C ASP A 77 10.02 0.94 13.09
N LYS A 78 10.15 2.15 12.55
CA LYS A 78 10.57 2.50 11.19
C LYS A 78 9.58 2.09 10.09
N ILE A 79 9.05 0.86 10.11
CA ILE A 79 8.03 0.36 9.19
C ILE A 79 6.92 -0.37 9.94
N PRO A 80 5.69 -0.40 9.39
CA PRO A 80 4.61 -1.18 9.97
C PRO A 80 4.90 -2.68 9.87
N THR A 81 4.69 -3.35 10.98
CA THR A 81 4.85 -4.81 11.13
C THR A 81 3.65 -5.39 11.83
N TRP A 82 3.02 -6.37 11.21
CA TRP A 82 1.92 -7.16 11.77
C TRP A 82 2.44 -8.55 12.09
N THR A 83 2.09 -9.06 13.25
CA THR A 83 2.38 -10.44 13.67
C THR A 83 1.07 -11.17 13.87
N TYR A 84 0.86 -12.23 13.12
CA TYR A 84 -0.29 -13.13 13.27
C TYR A 84 0.16 -14.43 13.93
N ARG A 85 -0.73 -15.06 14.67
CA ARG A 85 -0.49 -16.34 15.34
C ARG A 85 -1.62 -17.32 15.05
N ILE A 86 -1.26 -18.50 14.57
CA ILE A 86 -2.17 -19.62 14.29
C ILE A 86 -1.55 -20.88 14.89
N GLY A 87 -2.08 -21.32 16.04
CA GLY A 87 -1.44 -22.36 16.82
C GLY A 87 -0.03 -21.95 17.26
N ASP A 88 0.96 -22.72 16.87
CA ASP A 88 2.39 -22.46 17.10
C ASP A 88 3.04 -21.73 15.93
N VAL A 89 2.36 -21.57 14.79
CA VAL A 89 2.88 -20.82 13.64
C VAL A 89 2.73 -19.31 13.88
N VAL A 90 3.82 -18.60 13.64
CA VAL A 90 3.90 -17.13 13.68
C VAL A 90 4.14 -16.63 12.26
N ILE A 91 3.31 -15.68 11.82
CA ILE A 91 3.44 -15.03 10.51
C ILE A 91 3.72 -13.55 10.77
N SER A 92 4.89 -13.09 10.35
CA SER A 92 5.26 -11.67 10.39
C SER A 92 5.09 -11.07 8.99
N LYS A 93 4.30 -9.97 8.90
CA LYS A 93 4.12 -9.18 7.68
C LYS A 93 4.76 -7.83 7.89
N ARG A 94 5.70 -7.45 7.04
CA ARG A 94 6.34 -6.12 7.01
C ARG A 94 5.97 -5.39 5.73
N MET A 95 5.90 -4.07 5.77
CA MET A 95 5.56 -3.25 4.60
C MET A 95 6.43 -2.00 4.55
N VAL A 96 6.91 -1.66 3.35
CA VAL A 96 7.61 -0.41 3.08
C VAL A 96 7.03 0.27 1.85
N MET A 97 6.86 1.59 1.92
CA MET A 97 6.57 2.43 0.76
C MET A 97 7.83 3.21 0.38
N VAL A 98 8.29 3.02 -0.85
CA VAL A 98 9.54 3.61 -1.34
C VAL A 98 9.34 5.11 -1.57
N HIS A 99 10.30 5.92 -1.10
CA HIS A 99 10.28 7.36 -1.34
C HIS A 99 10.66 7.69 -2.79
N GLY A 100 9.94 8.65 -3.39
CA GLY A 100 10.15 9.05 -4.79
C GLY A 100 9.56 8.11 -5.83
N GLU A 101 8.81 7.06 -5.41
CA GLU A 101 8.25 6.06 -6.30
C GLU A 101 6.86 5.61 -5.89
N ASN A 102 6.05 5.20 -6.88
CA ASN A 102 4.75 4.55 -6.62
C ASN A 102 4.97 3.04 -6.40
N THR A 103 5.68 2.70 -5.33
CA THR A 103 6.11 1.33 -5.02
C THR A 103 5.83 1.01 -3.56
N VAL A 104 5.15 -0.11 -3.32
CA VAL A 104 4.96 -0.74 -2.00
C VAL A 104 5.56 -2.13 -2.05
N ALA A 105 6.43 -2.45 -1.11
CA ALA A 105 6.97 -3.78 -0.94
C ALA A 105 6.44 -4.40 0.35
N LEU A 106 6.06 -5.67 0.27
CA LEU A 106 5.58 -6.50 1.37
C LEU A 106 6.51 -7.69 1.51
N GLN A 107 6.76 -8.07 2.75
CA GLN A 107 7.47 -9.29 3.09
C GLN A 107 6.68 -10.05 4.14
N TYR A 108 6.53 -11.35 3.94
CA TYR A 108 5.93 -12.28 4.90
C TYR A 108 6.98 -13.30 5.31
N ASN A 109 7.14 -13.47 6.60
CA ASN A 109 7.96 -14.52 7.20
C ASN A 109 7.04 -15.46 7.96
N ILE A 110 7.13 -16.78 7.69
CA ILE A 110 6.32 -17.81 8.31
C ILE A 110 7.27 -18.71 9.11
N HIS A 111 7.06 -18.78 10.41
CA HIS A 111 7.92 -19.51 11.32
C HIS A 111 7.15 -20.39 12.30
N SER A 112 7.64 -21.59 12.53
CA SER A 112 7.29 -22.50 13.62
C SER A 112 8.48 -23.41 13.92
N GLU A 113 8.60 -23.89 15.17
CA GLU A 113 9.56 -24.95 15.52
C GLU A 113 9.06 -26.34 15.07
N GLN A 114 7.75 -26.47 14.86
CA GLN A 114 7.16 -27.71 14.35
C GLN A 114 7.06 -27.69 12.83
N LYS A 115 7.00 -28.86 12.22
CA LYS A 115 6.81 -29.01 10.78
C LYS A 115 5.33 -28.93 10.43
N HIS A 116 4.99 -27.99 9.56
CA HIS A 116 3.66 -27.82 8.98
C HIS A 116 3.80 -27.59 7.48
N GLN A 117 2.86 -28.14 6.72
CA GLN A 117 2.70 -27.78 5.31
C GLN A 117 1.90 -26.47 5.24
N CYS A 118 2.57 -25.40 4.81
CA CYS A 118 2.01 -24.05 4.78
C CYS A 118 1.86 -23.55 3.36
N ARG A 119 0.77 -22.81 3.12
CA ARG A 119 0.56 -22.07 1.87
C ARG A 119 0.07 -20.67 2.22
N LEU A 120 0.69 -19.66 1.62
CA LEU A 120 0.19 -18.28 1.64
C LEU A 120 -0.36 -17.93 0.26
N THR A 121 -1.62 -17.52 0.23
CA THR A 121 -2.32 -17.05 -0.96
C THR A 121 -2.62 -15.57 -0.82
N LEU A 122 -2.16 -14.77 -1.78
CA LEU A 122 -2.30 -13.32 -1.81
C LEU A 122 -3.07 -12.92 -3.07
N THR A 123 -4.33 -12.54 -2.91
CA THR A 123 -5.21 -12.14 -4.02
C THR A 123 -5.33 -10.61 -4.06
N PRO A 124 -4.81 -9.93 -5.09
CA PRO A 124 -4.93 -8.48 -5.21
C PRO A 124 -6.38 -8.03 -5.41
N MET A 125 -6.82 -7.11 -4.58
CA MET A 125 -8.10 -6.41 -4.70
C MET A 125 -7.91 -5.19 -5.59
N LEU A 126 -7.98 -5.40 -6.90
CA LEU A 126 -7.66 -4.41 -7.94
C LEU A 126 -8.79 -3.40 -8.12
N ARG A 127 -8.44 -2.14 -8.37
CA ARG A 127 -9.44 -1.09 -8.62
C ARG A 127 -9.20 -0.32 -9.92
N PHE A 128 -7.99 0.08 -10.26
CA PHE A 128 -7.62 0.81 -11.48
C PHE A 128 -8.59 1.93 -11.86
N SER A 129 -8.83 2.85 -10.92
CA SER A 129 -9.69 4.00 -11.12
C SER A 129 -9.01 5.29 -10.67
N PRO A 130 -9.39 6.46 -11.19
CA PRO A 130 -9.01 7.72 -10.57
C PRO A 130 -9.45 7.74 -9.11
N LYS A 131 -8.69 8.46 -8.28
CA LYS A 131 -9.10 8.71 -6.90
C LYS A 131 -10.48 9.38 -6.89
N LYS A 132 -11.35 8.99 -5.96
CA LYS A 132 -12.74 9.43 -5.79
C LYS A 132 -13.74 8.95 -6.84
N GLU A 133 -13.31 8.27 -7.89
CA GLU A 133 -14.24 7.67 -8.84
C GLU A 133 -14.61 6.24 -8.41
N GLU A 134 -15.81 5.84 -8.78
CA GLU A 134 -16.28 4.48 -8.54
C GLU A 134 -15.50 3.48 -9.40
N PHE A 135 -15.45 2.25 -8.93
CA PHE A 135 -14.88 1.15 -9.70
C PHE A 135 -15.75 0.84 -10.92
N CYS A 136 -15.13 0.78 -12.10
CA CYS A 136 -15.81 0.39 -13.33
C CYS A 136 -15.86 -1.15 -13.42
N GLU A 137 -17.04 -1.73 -13.19
CA GLU A 137 -17.26 -3.19 -13.23
C GLU A 137 -17.00 -3.81 -14.62
N LYS A 138 -17.06 -3.01 -15.68
CA LYS A 138 -16.83 -3.45 -17.07
C LYS A 138 -15.36 -3.38 -17.49
N GLN A 139 -14.48 -2.98 -16.59
CA GLN A 139 -13.07 -2.86 -16.88
C GLN A 139 -12.46 -4.24 -17.15
N GLN A 140 -11.81 -4.38 -18.30
CA GLN A 140 -11.02 -5.57 -18.59
C GLN A 140 -9.65 -5.44 -17.94
N ILE A 141 -9.28 -6.43 -17.15
CA ILE A 141 -7.97 -6.54 -16.55
C ILE A 141 -7.25 -7.73 -17.18
N THR A 142 -6.05 -7.50 -17.65
CA THR A 142 -5.19 -8.54 -18.23
C THR A 142 -3.96 -8.73 -17.36
N VAL A 143 -3.55 -9.98 -17.20
CA VAL A 143 -2.34 -10.36 -16.49
C VAL A 143 -1.39 -10.98 -17.50
N ASN A 144 -0.15 -10.52 -17.52
CA ASN A 144 0.90 -11.05 -18.40
C ASN A 144 2.13 -11.36 -17.55
N ILE A 145 2.77 -12.48 -17.85
CA ILE A 145 4.09 -12.84 -17.30
C ILE A 145 5.11 -12.17 -18.23
N GLU A 146 5.84 -11.18 -17.72
CA GLU A 146 6.89 -10.48 -18.50
C GLU A 146 8.21 -11.26 -18.48
N GLN A 147 8.54 -11.83 -17.31
CA GLN A 147 9.67 -12.73 -17.07
C GLN A 147 9.45 -13.49 -15.76
N ASP A 148 10.33 -14.39 -15.40
CA ASP A 148 10.26 -15.12 -14.13
C ASP A 148 10.13 -14.14 -12.95
N ASN A 149 9.11 -14.37 -12.12
CA ASN A 149 8.81 -13.54 -10.94
C ASN A 149 8.46 -12.08 -11.23
N LEU A 150 8.15 -11.71 -12.49
CA LEU A 150 7.67 -10.38 -12.86
C LEU A 150 6.38 -10.48 -13.65
N TYR A 151 5.34 -9.89 -13.13
CA TYR A 151 3.99 -9.88 -13.67
C TYR A 151 3.56 -8.46 -14.01
N ARG A 152 2.88 -8.29 -15.13
CA ARG A 152 2.31 -7.03 -15.57
C ARG A 152 0.80 -7.14 -15.62
N ILE A 153 0.14 -6.35 -14.78
CA ILE A 153 -1.32 -6.28 -14.70
C ILE A 153 -1.75 -4.97 -15.34
N LYS A 154 -2.58 -5.05 -16.38
CA LYS A 154 -3.07 -3.88 -17.10
C LYS A 154 -4.58 -3.78 -16.94
N GLY A 155 -5.04 -2.65 -16.43
CA GLY A 155 -6.42 -2.18 -16.52
C GLY A 155 -6.50 -1.03 -17.51
N ALA A 156 -7.65 -0.45 -17.80
CA ALA A 156 -7.88 0.62 -18.77
C ALA A 156 -6.64 1.47 -19.17
N GLU A 157 -6.29 2.45 -18.35
CA GLU A 157 -5.13 3.34 -18.56
C GLU A 157 -3.96 3.03 -17.62
N ASP A 158 -4.17 2.13 -16.65
CA ASP A 158 -3.22 1.85 -15.58
C ASP A 158 -2.42 0.58 -15.84
N VAL A 159 -1.19 0.59 -15.40
CA VAL A 159 -0.31 -0.57 -15.37
C VAL A 159 0.26 -0.72 -13.96
N LEU A 160 0.17 -1.94 -13.45
CA LEU A 160 0.81 -2.37 -12.23
C LEU A 160 1.80 -3.48 -12.56
N TYR A 161 3.02 -3.35 -12.10
CA TYR A 161 4.01 -4.42 -12.11
C TYR A 161 4.07 -5.06 -10.73
N VAL A 162 4.19 -6.37 -10.71
CA VAL A 162 4.37 -7.13 -9.48
C VAL A 162 5.61 -8.00 -9.63
N ALA A 163 6.59 -7.78 -8.76
CA ALA A 163 7.74 -8.68 -8.64
C ALA A 163 7.58 -9.50 -7.36
N ALA A 164 7.57 -10.84 -7.47
CA ALA A 164 7.29 -11.71 -6.33
C ALA A 164 7.96 -13.07 -6.49
N ASN A 165 8.46 -13.64 -5.38
CA ASN A 165 8.90 -15.06 -5.32
C ASN A 165 7.70 -15.98 -5.00
N ALA A 166 6.63 -15.81 -5.74
CA ALA A 166 5.40 -16.58 -5.59
C ALA A 166 4.89 -16.97 -6.98
N GLN A 167 4.24 -18.11 -7.08
CA GLN A 167 3.63 -18.54 -8.33
C GLN A 167 2.31 -17.83 -8.56
N ILE A 168 2.05 -17.39 -9.79
CA ILE A 168 0.77 -16.82 -10.14
C ILE A 168 -0.22 -17.94 -10.49
N GLN A 169 -1.42 -17.83 -9.96
CA GLN A 169 -2.56 -18.63 -10.35
C GLN A 169 -3.64 -17.70 -10.88
N GLU A 170 -3.96 -17.83 -12.16
CA GLU A 170 -5.08 -17.10 -12.75
C GLU A 170 -6.40 -17.67 -12.25
N GLU A 171 -7.34 -16.78 -12.00
CA GLU A 171 -8.69 -17.10 -11.55
C GLU A 171 -9.73 -16.42 -12.47
N PRO A 172 -10.94 -16.98 -12.60
CA PRO A 172 -12.02 -16.26 -13.26
C PRO A 172 -12.22 -14.89 -12.59
N SER A 173 -12.22 -13.83 -13.39
CA SER A 173 -12.45 -12.47 -12.88
C SER A 173 -13.76 -12.41 -12.11
N HIS A 174 -13.72 -11.98 -10.87
CA HIS A 174 -14.89 -11.84 -10.01
C HIS A 174 -14.83 -10.54 -9.20
N LEU A 175 -16.01 -10.03 -8.84
CA LEU A 175 -16.13 -8.85 -7.98
C LEU A 175 -15.99 -9.26 -6.51
N PHE A 176 -15.14 -8.56 -5.79
CA PHE A 176 -15.05 -8.65 -4.34
C PHE A 176 -15.78 -7.46 -3.71
N GLY A 177 -16.63 -7.74 -2.71
CA GLY A 177 -17.42 -6.73 -2.02
C GLY A 177 -18.93 -6.99 -2.16
N PRO A 178 -19.78 -5.99 -1.80
CA PRO A 178 -19.39 -4.66 -1.39
C PRO A 178 -18.76 -4.61 0.02
N MET A 179 -17.63 -3.94 0.11
CA MET A 179 -16.99 -3.62 1.39
C MET A 179 -17.71 -2.45 2.06
N TYR A 180 -17.75 -2.41 3.39
CA TYR A 180 -18.36 -1.34 4.16
C TYR A 180 -17.31 -0.37 4.70
N PHE A 181 -17.48 0.92 4.43
CA PHE A 181 -16.60 2.00 4.83
C PHE A 181 -17.24 2.84 5.95
N SER A 182 -17.04 2.41 7.19
CA SER A 182 -17.68 3.00 8.36
C SER A 182 -17.32 4.46 8.63
N GLN A 183 -16.13 4.89 8.24
CA GLN A 183 -15.69 6.27 8.40
C GLN A 183 -16.32 7.18 7.33
N ASP A 184 -16.53 6.67 6.12
CA ASP A 184 -17.18 7.44 5.06
C ASP A 184 -18.67 7.59 5.34
N GLU A 185 -19.34 6.54 5.84
CA GLU A 185 -20.74 6.67 6.28
C GLU A 185 -20.90 7.73 7.35
N ARG A 186 -20.02 7.74 8.36
CA ARG A 186 -20.04 8.76 9.42
C ARG A 186 -19.88 10.18 8.89
N ASP A 187 -19.07 10.34 7.83
CA ASP A 187 -18.78 11.61 7.20
C ASP A 187 -19.80 11.96 6.07
N GLY A 188 -20.88 11.17 5.89
CA GLY A 188 -21.91 11.37 4.86
C GLY A 188 -21.43 11.14 3.44
N ARG A 189 -20.42 10.27 3.25
CA ARG A 189 -19.85 9.87 1.96
C ARG A 189 -20.36 8.50 1.53
N GLU A 190 -19.97 8.06 0.32
CA GLU A 190 -20.28 6.70 -0.16
C GLU A 190 -19.65 5.66 0.78
N LYS A 191 -20.51 4.84 1.38
CA LYS A 191 -20.16 3.91 2.46
C LYS A 191 -19.78 2.51 1.98
N GLN A 192 -19.80 2.26 0.70
CA GLN A 192 -19.49 0.96 0.15
C GLN A 192 -18.59 1.05 -1.08
N GLY A 193 -17.91 -0.03 -1.39
CA GLY A 193 -17.07 -0.12 -2.58
C GLY A 193 -16.80 -1.56 -2.97
N ARG A 194 -16.41 -1.74 -4.22
CA ARG A 194 -16.05 -3.03 -4.79
C ARG A 194 -14.69 -2.97 -5.45
N THR A 195 -14.09 -4.13 -5.62
CA THR A 195 -12.85 -4.35 -6.35
C THR A 195 -12.99 -5.58 -7.22
N VAL A 196 -12.04 -5.82 -8.09
CA VAL A 196 -11.98 -7.04 -8.88
C VAL A 196 -10.77 -7.86 -8.49
N CYS A 197 -10.95 -9.17 -8.43
CA CYS A 197 -9.89 -10.17 -8.28
C CYS A 197 -9.81 -10.99 -9.57
N THR A 198 -8.60 -11.24 -10.06
CA THR A 198 -8.36 -11.94 -11.35
C THR A 198 -7.31 -13.03 -11.23
N HIS A 199 -6.53 -13.03 -10.15
CA HIS A 199 -5.43 -13.95 -9.93
C HIS A 199 -4.99 -13.91 -8.48
N SER A 200 -4.21 -14.89 -8.09
CA SER A 200 -3.55 -14.97 -6.78
C SER A 200 -2.07 -15.26 -6.94
N TYR A 201 -1.26 -14.78 -6.00
CA TYR A 201 0.13 -15.18 -5.80
C TYR A 201 0.18 -16.23 -4.71
N ILE A 202 0.75 -17.38 -5.00
CA ILE A 202 0.78 -18.53 -4.10
C ILE A 202 2.23 -18.88 -3.79
N SER A 203 2.52 -19.00 -2.50
CA SER A 203 3.78 -19.56 -2.03
C SER A 203 3.49 -20.72 -1.09
N GLU A 204 4.14 -21.84 -1.33
CA GLU A 204 4.10 -23.03 -0.51
C GLU A 204 5.43 -23.16 0.23
N THR A 205 5.38 -23.49 1.51
CA THR A 205 6.55 -23.67 2.37
C THR A 205 6.29 -24.73 3.42
N GLU A 206 7.36 -25.32 3.94
CA GLU A 206 7.33 -26.18 5.11
C GLU A 206 8.05 -25.46 6.27
N THR A 207 7.44 -25.42 7.46
CA THR A 207 8.09 -24.86 8.65
C THR A 207 9.00 -25.88 9.32
N GLY A 208 9.87 -25.43 10.25
CA GLY A 208 10.71 -26.26 11.11
C GLY A 208 12.20 -26.27 10.78
N GLU A 209 12.64 -26.01 9.54
CA GLU A 209 14.07 -26.06 9.17
C GLU A 209 14.55 -24.88 8.33
N ILE A 210 13.71 -24.27 7.51
CA ILE A 210 14.10 -23.17 6.59
C ILE A 210 13.08 -22.07 6.69
N GLN A 211 13.53 -20.85 7.00
CA GLN A 211 12.74 -19.63 6.85
C GLN A 211 12.79 -19.19 5.39
N ASN A 212 11.64 -19.19 4.72
CA ASN A 212 11.51 -18.59 3.41
C ASN A 212 10.67 -17.34 3.52
N ASP A 213 11.30 -16.20 3.24
CA ASP A 213 10.58 -14.93 3.12
C ASP A 213 9.81 -14.91 1.80
N ILE A 214 8.53 -14.54 1.89
CA ILE A 214 7.68 -14.31 0.72
C ILE A 214 7.63 -12.81 0.49
N ASN A 215 8.13 -12.38 -0.66
CA ASN A 215 8.24 -10.96 -1.02
C ASN A 215 7.32 -10.64 -2.18
N VAL A 216 6.58 -9.53 -2.07
CA VAL A 216 5.71 -9.00 -3.13
C VAL A 216 5.96 -7.51 -3.26
N ILE A 217 6.46 -7.07 -4.41
CA ILE A 217 6.71 -5.68 -4.73
C ILE A 217 5.67 -5.23 -5.75
N LEU A 218 4.83 -4.28 -5.36
CA LEU A 218 3.75 -3.69 -6.13
C LEU A 218 4.21 -2.31 -6.61
N SER A 219 4.30 -2.08 -7.92
CA SER A 219 4.91 -0.87 -8.45
C SER A 219 4.31 -0.42 -9.78
N THR A 220 4.41 0.88 -10.09
CA THR A 220 4.11 1.42 -11.43
C THR A 220 5.27 1.30 -12.40
N LYS A 221 6.43 0.82 -11.96
CA LYS A 221 7.59 0.48 -12.80
C LYS A 221 8.02 -0.97 -12.59
N PRO A 222 8.62 -1.63 -13.58
CA PRO A 222 9.09 -3.00 -13.40
C PRO A 222 10.28 -3.07 -12.45
N TYR A 223 10.31 -4.12 -11.63
CA TYR A 223 11.45 -4.54 -10.82
C TYR A 223 11.84 -5.96 -11.21
N THR A 224 13.10 -6.21 -11.45
CA THR A 224 13.59 -7.59 -11.56
C THR A 224 13.69 -8.17 -10.15
N TYR A 225 12.94 -9.24 -9.90
CA TYR A 225 13.01 -9.89 -8.61
C TYR A 225 14.38 -10.56 -8.39
N HIS A 226 14.92 -10.38 -7.19
CA HIS A 226 16.06 -11.13 -6.67
C HIS A 226 15.94 -11.25 -5.14
N GLU A 227 16.64 -12.21 -4.58
CA GLU A 227 16.74 -12.33 -3.12
C GLU A 227 17.35 -11.08 -2.51
N GLY A 228 16.74 -10.56 -1.43
CA GLY A 228 17.16 -9.30 -0.79
C GLY A 228 16.55 -8.03 -1.37
N LEU A 229 15.76 -8.08 -2.44
CA LEU A 229 15.12 -6.88 -3.03
C LEU A 229 14.27 -6.10 -2.02
N PHE A 230 13.53 -6.77 -1.13
CA PHE A 230 12.77 -6.10 -0.07
C PHE A 230 13.69 -5.30 0.85
N ASP A 231 14.80 -5.88 1.29
CA ASP A 231 15.74 -5.23 2.19
C ASP A 231 16.47 -4.07 1.53
N GLU A 232 16.76 -4.14 0.23
CA GLU A 232 17.29 -3.00 -0.53
C GLU A 232 16.31 -1.83 -0.56
N LEU A 233 15.02 -2.08 -0.81
CA LEU A 233 13.98 -1.07 -0.81
C LEU A 233 13.76 -0.48 0.61
N LEU A 234 13.83 -1.32 1.63
CA LEU A 234 13.80 -0.90 3.03
C LEU A 234 14.99 -0.01 3.38
N HIS A 235 16.19 -0.42 3.03
CA HIS A 235 17.41 0.37 3.27
C HIS A 235 17.37 1.72 2.52
N SER A 236 16.88 1.75 1.28
CA SER A 236 16.68 2.98 0.52
C SER A 236 15.75 3.96 1.26
N ARG A 237 14.62 3.46 1.80
CA ARG A 237 13.70 4.27 2.60
C ARG A 237 14.35 4.78 3.89
N GLN A 238 15.06 3.93 4.61
CA GLN A 238 15.75 4.28 5.83
C GLN A 238 16.85 5.31 5.60
N ALA A 239 17.66 5.16 4.54
CA ALA A 239 18.70 6.12 4.18
C ALA A 239 18.12 7.51 3.87
N TYR A 240 16.96 7.57 3.20
CA TYR A 240 16.25 8.83 2.99
C TYR A 240 15.83 9.48 4.33
N GLU A 241 15.22 8.72 5.23
CA GLU A 241 14.77 9.22 6.53
C GLU A 241 15.94 9.69 7.41
N GLU A 242 17.04 8.94 7.42
CA GLU A 242 18.26 9.31 8.15
C GLU A 242 18.88 10.61 7.61
N ALA A 243 18.93 10.76 6.28
CA ALA A 243 19.42 11.99 5.66
C ALA A 243 18.54 13.20 6.02
N LEU A 244 17.21 13.01 6.03
CA LEU A 244 16.25 14.02 6.45
C LEU A 244 16.45 14.43 7.92
N LEU A 245 16.55 13.45 8.82
CA LEU A 245 16.76 13.68 10.26
C LEU A 245 18.10 14.37 10.53
N LYS A 246 19.15 13.97 9.82
CA LYS A 246 20.47 14.65 9.91
C LYS A 246 20.38 16.10 9.47
N LYS A 247 19.64 16.39 8.38
CA LYS A 247 19.42 17.76 7.90
C LYS A 247 18.62 18.60 8.88
N ALA A 248 17.62 18.02 9.54
CA ALA A 248 16.79 18.70 10.53
C ALA A 248 17.54 19.01 11.84
N ASN A 249 18.60 18.26 12.14
CA ASN A 249 19.46 18.43 13.32
C ASN A 249 18.69 18.48 14.66
N LEU A 250 17.61 17.72 14.78
CA LEU A 250 16.85 17.57 16.02
C LEU A 250 17.28 16.29 16.73
N THR A 251 17.65 16.41 18.02
CA THR A 251 18.22 15.30 18.80
C THR A 251 17.18 14.58 19.66
N SER A 252 16.08 15.25 20.02
CA SER A 252 15.02 14.62 20.82
C SER A 252 14.20 13.63 19.99
N GLU A 253 13.74 12.54 20.61
CA GLU A 253 12.90 11.55 19.94
C GLU A 253 11.62 12.18 19.40
N ILE A 254 10.95 13.02 20.17
CA ILE A 254 9.75 13.77 19.73
C ILE A 254 10.08 14.64 18.51
N GLY A 255 11.21 15.35 18.52
CA GLY A 255 11.64 16.17 17.39
C GLY A 255 11.86 15.35 16.12
N ARG A 256 12.48 14.18 16.24
CA ARG A 256 12.69 13.25 15.13
C ARG A 256 11.36 12.75 14.56
N GLN A 257 10.42 12.34 15.41
CA GLN A 257 9.08 11.91 14.98
C GLN A 257 8.30 13.04 14.29
N LEU A 258 8.39 14.27 14.78
CA LEU A 258 7.76 15.43 14.15
C LEU A 258 8.33 15.71 12.75
N VAL A 259 9.65 15.56 12.56
CA VAL A 259 10.28 15.71 11.23
C VAL A 259 9.75 14.68 10.25
N LEU A 260 9.73 13.40 10.63
CA LEU A 260 9.20 12.34 9.78
C LEU A 260 7.70 12.50 9.50
N GLY A 261 6.93 12.91 10.52
CA GLY A 261 5.51 13.19 10.38
C GLY A 261 5.23 14.38 9.44
N ALA A 262 6.03 15.44 9.52
CA ALA A 262 5.91 16.59 8.62
C ALA A 262 6.29 16.25 7.18
N ASP A 263 7.37 15.45 7.00
CA ASP A 263 7.82 14.99 5.68
C ASP A 263 6.76 14.19 4.94
N ALA A 264 5.92 13.45 5.66
CA ALA A 264 4.83 12.69 5.06
C ALA A 264 3.86 13.55 4.22
N TYR A 265 3.79 14.84 4.49
CA TYR A 265 2.92 15.80 3.78
C TYR A 265 3.68 16.62 2.72
N VAL A 266 5.00 16.63 2.74
CA VAL A 266 5.82 17.33 1.75
C VAL A 266 5.92 16.49 0.48
N VAL A 267 5.55 17.08 -0.65
CA VAL A 267 5.51 16.37 -1.93
C VAL A 267 6.17 17.16 -3.03
N ASP A 268 6.67 16.46 -4.03
CA ASP A 268 7.09 17.08 -5.28
C ASP A 268 5.87 17.61 -6.04
N ARG A 269 6.02 18.75 -6.67
CA ARG A 269 5.03 19.33 -7.57
C ARG A 269 5.61 19.50 -8.96
N GLU A 270 5.20 18.62 -9.86
CA GLU A 270 5.72 18.56 -11.22
C GLU A 270 5.51 19.88 -11.99
N SER A 271 4.33 20.49 -11.85
CA SER A 271 3.96 21.71 -12.57
C SER A 271 4.80 22.95 -12.23
N THR A 272 5.43 22.98 -11.06
CA THR A 272 6.28 24.11 -10.60
C THR A 272 7.74 23.73 -10.42
N GLN A 273 8.09 22.45 -10.63
CA GLN A 273 9.43 21.90 -10.35
C GLN A 273 9.91 22.22 -8.93
N GLY A 274 8.99 22.21 -7.98
CA GLY A 274 9.24 22.56 -6.57
C GLY A 274 8.57 21.59 -5.61
N LYS A 275 8.51 21.98 -4.34
CA LYS A 275 7.81 21.22 -3.28
C LYS A 275 6.45 21.88 -3.00
N SER A 276 5.49 21.08 -2.57
CA SER A 276 4.19 21.50 -2.06
C SER A 276 3.83 20.71 -0.81
N ILE A 277 2.75 21.06 -0.16
CA ILE A 277 2.28 20.40 1.06
C ILE A 277 0.85 19.91 0.84
N ILE A 278 0.64 18.60 1.03
CA ILE A 278 -0.70 18.00 1.04
C ILE A 278 -1.43 18.45 2.32
N ALA A 279 -2.65 18.95 2.17
CA ALA A 279 -3.45 19.46 3.31
C ALA A 279 -3.90 18.33 4.26
N GLY A 280 -3.99 17.09 3.78
CA GLY A 280 -4.32 15.91 4.59
C GLY A 280 -4.66 14.68 3.75
N TYR A 281 -4.03 13.55 4.06
CA TYR A 281 -4.38 12.25 3.47
C TYR A 281 -5.59 11.63 4.19
N PRO A 282 -6.42 10.87 3.47
CA PRO A 282 -6.40 10.61 2.03
C PRO A 282 -7.15 11.64 1.19
N PHE A 283 -7.85 12.61 1.79
CA PHE A 283 -8.86 13.42 1.12
C PHE A 283 -8.34 14.57 0.30
N PHE A 284 -7.41 15.34 0.92
CA PHE A 284 -7.03 16.64 0.37
C PHE A 284 -5.87 16.52 -0.62
N GLU A 285 -5.78 17.54 -1.44
CA GLU A 285 -4.71 17.79 -2.38
C GLU A 285 -3.78 18.87 -1.81
N ASP A 286 -2.80 19.31 -2.55
CA ASP A 286 -2.01 20.46 -2.19
C ASP A 286 -2.83 21.76 -2.40
N TRP A 287 -2.61 22.72 -1.53
CA TRP A 287 -3.29 24.02 -1.59
C TRP A 287 -2.26 25.13 -1.71
N GLY A 288 -2.42 26.03 -2.69
CA GLY A 288 -1.49 27.10 -3.01
C GLY A 288 -1.14 28.03 -1.84
N ARG A 289 -1.99 28.14 -0.82
CA ARG A 289 -1.69 28.92 0.39
C ARG A 289 -0.59 28.32 1.27
N TYR A 290 -0.19 27.06 1.03
CA TYR A 290 0.89 26.41 1.75
C TYR A 290 2.25 26.54 1.06
N ASP A 291 2.29 26.97 -0.20
CA ASP A 291 3.52 27.15 -0.99
C ASP A 291 4.42 28.27 -0.43
N ASP A 292 3.84 29.26 0.26
CA ASP A 292 4.56 30.42 0.85
C ASP A 292 5.54 30.02 1.97
N ARG A 293 5.47 28.78 2.50
CA ARG A 293 6.31 28.33 3.62
C ARG A 293 7.62 27.68 3.19
N THR A 294 7.84 27.50 1.89
CA THR A 294 9.08 26.90 1.37
C THR A 294 10.20 27.91 1.13
N GLY A 295 10.07 29.16 1.62
CA GLY A 295 11.14 30.16 1.65
C GLY A 295 11.54 30.75 0.31
N ARG A 296 10.70 30.64 -0.72
CA ARG A 296 10.87 31.40 -1.98
C ARG A 296 10.03 32.65 -1.92
N ASN A 297 10.69 33.81 -1.87
CA ASN A 297 10.06 35.11 -2.10
C ASN A 297 9.38 35.13 -3.47
N TYR A 298 8.06 34.94 -3.51
CA TYR A 298 7.27 35.25 -4.67
C TYR A 298 7.11 36.78 -4.77
N SER A 299 7.99 37.43 -5.54
CA SER A 299 7.71 38.75 -6.09
C SER A 299 6.70 38.55 -7.26
N GLY A 300 5.48 38.22 -6.91
CA GLY A 300 4.39 38.05 -7.85
C GLY A 300 3.60 39.32 -8.04
N HIS A 301 3.63 39.87 -9.24
CA HIS A 301 2.80 40.98 -9.68
C HIS A 301 1.34 40.83 -9.25
N ARG A 302 0.88 41.72 -8.38
CA ARG A 302 -0.55 42.04 -8.23
C ARG A 302 -1.00 42.64 -9.55
N GLN A 303 -1.68 41.86 -10.37
CA GLN A 303 -2.57 42.48 -11.37
C GLN A 303 -3.79 43.03 -10.65
N THR A 304 -3.79 44.32 -10.47
CA THR A 304 -4.96 45.11 -10.13
C THR A 304 -5.88 45.11 -11.35
N GLY A 305 -6.83 44.20 -11.40
CA GLY A 305 -7.99 44.27 -12.27
C GLY A 305 -9.04 45.18 -11.64
N ARG A 306 -9.18 46.38 -12.18
CA ARG A 306 -10.33 47.27 -11.95
C ARG A 306 -11.53 46.73 -12.71
N MET A 307 -12.68 46.92 -12.06
CA MET A 307 -14.09 46.86 -12.47
C MET A 307 -14.71 45.51 -12.64
#